data_316da19c42fd687fed6e245a99cc405e
#
_entry.id   316da19c42fd687fed6e245a99cc405e
#
_cell.length_a   1.000
_cell.length_b   1.000
_cell.length_c   1.000
_cell.angle_alpha   90.00
_cell.angle_beta   90.00
_cell.angle_gamma   90.00
#
_symmetry.space_group_name_H-M   'P 1'
#
loop_
_entity.id
_entity.type
_entity.pdbx_description
1 polymer ?
#
loop_
_entity_poly.entity_id
_entity_poly.type
_entity_poly.pdbx_seq_one_letter_code
_entity_poly.pdbx_strand_id
1 'polypeptide(L)'
;MKRRNIIYLLLALVLAGCSSRPQDTFQGMFPDYTDITIPCNIAPLNFRIANASAIKVQVKGINGEYLFRGHRGLVKFPVRKWHRMLRTETGNTLTVNVTAGENYRDSFTWTVAQDSIDKYMSYRLIEPAYEVWSGIQIEQRDMESFGSRLLGDNRNAELCCMNCHTSNRNGTSFMHLRGSKGGTILTRNGQNYKLNTKTDNTGGGVYGDITSDGRYAVFTTADITFAIHSRTDMRMEVYDKRSDLVVVDFDNLTVTDSPSTSGDEFQETFPCFSADGRTIFFCRARHLTQPDSIDQMHYDLAVVEFDPETGRMGDRVITIIPAGENLSFSHPKASPDGRWLMVTAARYGTFPVWHKESELWLIDLQTRRIDVLPQVNAYGADTYHSWSGNSRWVAFASKRDDLVYGRPYIAYIGPDGKAGKPFVLPQKDPDKYLTMLKSFNLPELYAISEIYNARETASFYKDVEAVQLKYKQ
;
A
#
# COMPACT_ATOMS: atom_id res chain seq x y z
N MET A 1 -2.88 -63.44 -14.38
CA MET A 1 -1.71 -62.58 -14.74
C MET A 1 -2.06 -61.32 -15.53
N LYS A 2 -3.18 -61.20 -16.22
CA LYS A 2 -3.49 -60.02 -17.07
C LYS A 2 -3.97 -58.76 -16.33
N ARG A 3 -4.58 -58.83 -15.13
CA ARG A 3 -5.09 -57.66 -14.39
C ARG A 3 -3.99 -56.88 -13.65
N ARG A 4 -2.92 -57.52 -13.20
CA ARG A 4 -1.81 -56.79 -12.49
C ARG A 4 -1.00 -55.90 -13.43
N ASN A 5 -0.81 -56.27 -14.68
CA ASN A 5 -0.03 -55.50 -15.65
C ASN A 5 -0.77 -54.22 -16.11
N ILE A 6 -2.10 -54.22 -16.12
CA ILE A 6 -2.93 -53.05 -16.46
C ILE A 6 -2.84 -51.98 -15.35
N ILE A 7 -2.78 -52.39 -14.07
CA ILE A 7 -2.66 -51.47 -12.95
C ILE A 7 -1.28 -50.78 -12.95
N TYR A 8 -0.22 -51.48 -13.27
CA TYR A 8 1.12 -50.88 -13.39
C TYR A 8 1.24 -49.93 -14.59
N LEU A 9 0.54 -50.21 -15.69
CA LEU A 9 0.51 -49.33 -16.86
C LEU A 9 -0.27 -48.07 -16.59
N LEU A 10 -1.40 -48.15 -15.85
CA LEU A 10 -2.16 -46.99 -15.41
C LEU A 10 -1.40 -46.14 -14.37
N LEU A 11 -0.67 -46.77 -13.43
CA LEU A 11 0.18 -46.02 -12.49
C LEU A 11 1.37 -45.34 -13.19
N ALA A 12 1.95 -45.96 -14.21
CA ALA A 12 3.03 -45.37 -15.00
C ALA A 12 2.55 -44.19 -15.86
N LEU A 13 1.33 -44.23 -16.38
CA LEU A 13 0.70 -43.13 -17.10
C LEU A 13 0.35 -41.93 -16.20
N VAL A 14 -0.06 -42.17 -14.94
CA VAL A 14 -0.32 -41.10 -13.97
C VAL A 14 0.97 -40.44 -13.50
N LEU A 15 2.09 -41.13 -13.45
CA LEU A 15 3.40 -40.59 -13.09
C LEU A 15 4.10 -39.86 -14.26
N ALA A 16 3.73 -40.12 -15.50
CA ALA A 16 4.25 -39.46 -16.68
C ALA A 16 3.53 -38.12 -16.99
N GLY A 17 2.37 -37.88 -16.36
CA GLY A 17 1.53 -36.66 -16.58
C GLY A 17 1.93 -35.41 -15.81
N CYS A 18 2.95 -35.46 -14.94
CA CYS A 18 3.28 -34.33 -14.04
C CYS A 18 4.72 -33.80 -14.22
N SER A 19 5.18 -33.54 -15.43
CA SER A 19 6.47 -32.86 -15.61
C SER A 19 6.55 -31.84 -16.74
N SER A 20 5.44 -31.41 -17.32
CA SER A 20 5.46 -30.18 -18.11
C SER A 20 5.43 -29.00 -17.15
N ARG A 21 6.58 -28.33 -16.96
CA ARG A 21 6.59 -27.03 -16.32
C ARG A 21 5.61 -26.13 -17.07
N PRO A 22 4.84 -25.30 -16.35
CA PRO A 22 4.14 -24.19 -17.01
C PRO A 22 5.19 -23.45 -17.86
N GLN A 23 4.88 -23.23 -19.13
CA GLN A 23 5.69 -22.38 -19.99
C GLN A 23 5.76 -21.01 -19.31
N ASP A 24 6.97 -20.46 -19.18
CA ASP A 24 7.14 -19.13 -18.60
C ASP A 24 6.25 -18.13 -19.37
N THR A 25 5.37 -17.42 -18.65
CA THR A 25 4.43 -16.46 -19.23
C THR A 25 5.06 -15.10 -19.50
N PHE A 26 6.35 -14.93 -19.17
CA PHE A 26 7.13 -13.71 -19.32
C PHE A 26 8.35 -13.98 -20.20
N GLN A 27 8.93 -12.89 -20.74
CA GLN A 27 10.20 -12.91 -21.49
C GLN A 27 11.27 -12.20 -20.67
N GLY A 28 12.53 -12.70 -20.73
CA GLY A 28 13.65 -12.09 -20.03
C GLY A 28 13.63 -12.33 -18.52
N MET A 29 13.80 -11.26 -17.75
CA MET A 29 13.86 -11.26 -16.28
C MET A 29 12.49 -11.01 -15.65
N PHE A 30 12.15 -11.76 -14.63
CA PHE A 30 10.95 -11.52 -13.81
C PHE A 30 11.24 -11.69 -12.31
N PRO A 31 10.82 -10.74 -11.44
CA PRO A 31 10.37 -9.40 -11.81
C PRO A 31 11.45 -8.56 -12.50
N ASP A 32 11.05 -7.46 -13.15
CA ASP A 32 11.99 -6.51 -13.74
C ASP A 32 12.68 -5.69 -12.64
N TYR A 33 13.95 -5.97 -12.42
CA TYR A 33 14.82 -5.25 -11.49
C TYR A 33 16.00 -4.56 -12.22
N THR A 34 15.80 -4.21 -13.48
CA THR A 34 16.84 -3.51 -14.26
C THR A 34 16.81 -2.00 -14.00
N ASP A 35 17.97 -1.38 -13.90
CA ASP A 35 18.19 0.08 -13.82
C ASP A 35 17.33 0.78 -12.73
N ILE A 36 17.43 0.26 -11.50
CA ILE A 36 16.67 0.75 -10.34
C ILE A 36 17.58 1.28 -9.23
N THR A 37 17.02 2.19 -8.43
CA THR A 37 17.59 2.60 -7.15
C THR A 37 17.00 1.73 -6.06
N ILE A 38 17.83 1.15 -5.19
CA ILE A 38 17.44 0.23 -4.14
C ILE A 38 17.87 0.73 -2.75
N PRO A 39 17.09 0.47 -1.70
CA PRO A 39 17.50 0.77 -0.33
C PRO A 39 18.71 -0.03 0.10
N CYS A 40 19.61 0.58 0.89
CA CYS A 40 20.80 -0.10 1.41
C CYS A 40 20.49 -1.28 2.35
N ASN A 41 19.24 -1.44 2.79
CA ASN A 41 18.80 -2.49 3.71
C ASN A 41 17.70 -3.41 3.15
N ILE A 42 17.35 -3.31 1.87
CA ILE A 42 16.26 -4.11 1.28
C ILE A 42 16.57 -5.62 1.25
N ALA A 43 15.52 -6.44 1.32
CA ALA A 43 15.60 -7.88 1.09
C ALA A 43 16.16 -8.22 -0.31
N PRO A 44 16.77 -9.40 -0.50
CA PRO A 44 17.34 -9.79 -1.79
C PRO A 44 16.35 -9.71 -2.95
N LEU A 45 16.81 -9.13 -4.06
CA LEU A 45 16.08 -9.03 -5.32
C LEU A 45 16.12 -10.37 -6.09
N ASN A 46 15.49 -11.39 -5.55
CA ASN A 46 15.41 -12.68 -6.22
C ASN A 46 14.61 -12.56 -7.51
N PHE A 47 15.10 -13.15 -8.58
CA PHE A 47 14.45 -13.09 -9.89
C PHE A 47 14.58 -14.40 -10.67
N ARG A 48 13.78 -14.51 -11.72
CA ARG A 48 13.81 -15.62 -12.68
C ARG A 48 14.20 -15.11 -14.07
N ILE A 49 14.90 -15.93 -14.81
CA ILE A 49 15.12 -15.78 -16.25
C ILE A 49 14.34 -16.85 -16.98
N ALA A 50 13.49 -16.44 -17.92
CA ALA A 50 12.66 -17.34 -18.71
C ALA A 50 13.53 -18.36 -19.46
N ASN A 51 13.08 -19.61 -19.47
CA ASN A 51 13.69 -20.72 -20.23
C ASN A 51 15.19 -20.97 -19.95
N ALA A 52 15.73 -20.48 -18.84
CA ALA A 52 17.13 -20.67 -18.46
C ALA A 52 17.33 -21.91 -17.57
N SER A 53 18.43 -22.60 -17.73
CA SER A 53 18.83 -23.73 -16.87
C SER A 53 19.81 -23.31 -15.79
N ALA A 54 20.92 -22.68 -16.18
CA ALA A 54 21.96 -22.17 -15.29
C ALA A 54 22.13 -20.66 -15.52
N ILE A 55 22.26 -19.91 -14.45
CA ILE A 55 22.39 -18.45 -14.48
C ILE A 55 23.65 -18.06 -13.71
N LYS A 56 24.46 -17.15 -14.29
CA LYS A 56 25.55 -16.47 -13.61
C LYS A 56 25.20 -14.99 -13.49
N VAL A 57 25.29 -14.47 -12.28
CA VAL A 57 25.11 -13.04 -11.98
C VAL A 57 26.44 -12.53 -11.42
N GLN A 58 27.00 -11.54 -12.09
CA GLN A 58 28.19 -10.82 -11.67
C GLN A 58 27.78 -9.40 -11.33
N VAL A 59 27.99 -8.99 -10.10
CA VAL A 59 27.72 -7.64 -9.63
C VAL A 59 29.04 -6.96 -9.35
N LYS A 60 29.33 -5.86 -10.05
CA LYS A 60 30.55 -5.07 -9.89
C LYS A 60 30.22 -3.73 -9.26
N GLY A 61 30.82 -3.46 -8.12
CA GLY A 61 30.80 -2.17 -7.44
C GLY A 61 32.17 -1.52 -7.42
N ILE A 62 32.29 -0.37 -6.77
CA ILE A 62 33.56 0.33 -6.57
C ILE A 62 34.45 -0.44 -5.57
N ASN A 63 33.82 -1.04 -4.55
CA ASN A 63 34.49 -1.66 -3.42
C ASN A 63 34.62 -3.19 -3.58
N GLY A 64 34.04 -3.79 -4.61
CA GLY A 64 34.13 -5.24 -4.80
C GLY A 64 33.39 -5.80 -5.99
N GLU A 65 33.65 -7.08 -6.22
CA GLU A 65 32.96 -7.89 -7.22
C GLU A 65 32.33 -9.09 -6.54
N TYR A 66 31.05 -9.32 -6.85
CA TYR A 66 30.20 -10.32 -6.20
C TYR A 66 29.68 -11.30 -7.28
N LEU A 67 29.88 -12.58 -7.06
CA LEU A 67 29.40 -13.64 -7.94
C LEU A 67 28.27 -14.41 -7.28
N PHE A 68 27.18 -14.57 -8.03
CA PHE A 68 26.04 -15.40 -7.65
C PHE A 68 25.68 -16.36 -8.78
N ARG A 69 25.01 -17.43 -8.42
CA ARG A 69 24.58 -18.44 -9.39
C ARG A 69 23.10 -18.75 -9.16
N GLY A 70 22.38 -18.86 -10.27
CA GLY A 70 21.00 -19.34 -10.30
C GLY A 70 20.93 -20.74 -10.91
N HIS A 71 19.87 -21.44 -10.60
CA HIS A 71 19.62 -22.77 -11.10
C HIS A 71 18.15 -22.94 -11.51
N ARG A 72 17.94 -23.66 -12.62
CA ARG A 72 16.56 -23.86 -13.16
C ARG A 72 15.81 -22.54 -13.40
N GLY A 73 16.49 -21.56 -13.97
CA GLY A 73 15.90 -20.26 -14.23
C GLY A 73 15.78 -19.32 -13.04
N LEU A 74 16.11 -19.74 -11.82
CA LEU A 74 15.86 -18.98 -10.59
C LEU A 74 17.17 -18.52 -9.95
N VAL A 75 17.29 -17.23 -9.66
CA VAL A 75 18.37 -16.63 -8.87
C VAL A 75 17.85 -16.29 -7.49
N LYS A 76 18.47 -16.85 -6.45
CA LYS A 76 18.25 -16.53 -5.05
C LYS A 76 19.54 -16.05 -4.41
N PHE A 77 19.55 -14.81 -3.96
CA PHE A 77 20.72 -14.25 -3.30
C PHE A 77 20.71 -14.64 -1.82
N PRO A 78 21.84 -15.19 -1.28
CA PRO A 78 21.95 -15.46 0.14
C PRO A 78 21.86 -14.16 0.95
N VAL A 79 20.90 -14.04 1.87
CA VAL A 79 20.57 -12.81 2.59
C VAL A 79 21.79 -12.16 3.24
N ARG A 80 22.64 -12.93 3.93
CA ARG A 80 23.86 -12.40 4.58
C ARG A 80 24.87 -11.82 3.58
N LYS A 81 25.07 -12.49 2.42
CA LYS A 81 25.98 -12.02 1.37
C LYS A 81 25.41 -10.78 0.68
N TRP A 82 24.10 -10.77 0.44
CA TRP A 82 23.36 -9.65 -0.11
C TRP A 82 23.51 -8.39 0.74
N HIS A 83 23.19 -8.46 2.02
CA HIS A 83 23.31 -7.31 2.93
C HIS A 83 24.77 -6.86 3.12
N ARG A 84 25.74 -7.77 3.08
CA ARG A 84 27.16 -7.37 3.09
C ARG A 84 27.50 -6.54 1.86
N MET A 85 27.08 -6.98 0.68
CA MET A 85 27.25 -6.23 -0.57
C MET A 85 26.59 -4.84 -0.48
N LEU A 86 25.34 -4.76 -0.10
CA LEU A 86 24.63 -3.47 0.02
C LEU A 86 25.34 -2.51 0.98
N ARG A 87 25.75 -2.97 2.17
CA ARG A 87 26.48 -2.13 3.13
C ARG A 87 27.84 -1.65 2.61
N THR A 88 28.54 -2.50 1.87
CA THR A 88 29.84 -2.15 1.30
C THR A 88 29.69 -1.14 0.17
N GLU A 89 28.61 -1.19 -0.57
CA GLU A 89 28.37 -0.38 -1.77
C GLU A 89 27.31 0.72 -1.56
N THR A 90 26.96 1.03 -0.33
CA THR A 90 26.03 2.12 -0.02
C THR A 90 26.48 3.43 -0.66
N GLY A 91 25.58 4.10 -1.38
CA GLY A 91 25.84 5.34 -2.13
C GLY A 91 26.47 5.14 -3.51
N ASN A 92 26.75 3.89 -3.92
CA ASN A 92 27.39 3.57 -5.19
C ASN A 92 26.42 2.94 -6.18
N THR A 93 26.77 3.03 -7.46
CA THR A 93 26.10 2.30 -8.55
C THR A 93 26.85 1.02 -8.87
N LEU A 94 26.10 -0.08 -8.87
CA LEU A 94 26.58 -1.43 -9.21
C LEU A 94 26.26 -1.74 -10.67
N THR A 95 27.21 -2.29 -11.41
CA THR A 95 26.94 -2.91 -12.71
C THR A 95 26.61 -4.39 -12.51
N VAL A 96 25.46 -4.80 -13.01
CA VAL A 96 24.96 -6.18 -12.90
C VAL A 96 24.98 -6.84 -14.27
N ASN A 97 25.79 -7.87 -14.42
CA ASN A 97 25.87 -8.66 -15.64
C ASN A 97 25.23 -10.02 -15.40
N VAL A 98 24.21 -10.35 -16.18
CA VAL A 98 23.50 -11.63 -16.12
C VAL A 98 23.73 -12.41 -17.39
N THR A 99 24.14 -13.67 -17.23
CA THR A 99 24.28 -14.62 -18.35
C THR A 99 23.50 -15.89 -18.01
N ALA A 100 22.68 -16.36 -18.94
CA ALA A 100 21.91 -17.58 -18.76
C ALA A 100 21.92 -18.43 -20.04
N GLY A 101 22.64 -19.51 -20.02
CA GLY A 101 22.92 -20.33 -21.22
C GLY A 101 23.70 -19.53 -22.29
N GLU A 102 23.43 -19.84 -23.55
CA GLU A 102 24.06 -19.18 -24.70
C GLU A 102 23.24 -17.97 -25.18
N ASN A 103 21.95 -17.94 -24.88
CA ASN A 103 20.97 -17.07 -25.52
C ASN A 103 20.55 -15.86 -24.69
N TYR A 104 20.88 -15.79 -23.40
CA TYR A 104 20.51 -14.64 -22.56
C TYR A 104 21.76 -13.98 -22.00
N ARG A 105 21.96 -12.72 -22.36
CA ARG A 105 22.96 -11.82 -21.79
C ARG A 105 22.34 -10.46 -21.59
N ASP A 106 22.48 -9.91 -20.39
CA ASP A 106 21.97 -8.60 -20.03
C ASP A 106 22.94 -7.88 -19.10
N SER A 107 22.96 -6.56 -19.18
CA SER A 107 23.80 -5.70 -18.34
C SER A 107 23.02 -4.45 -17.98
N PHE A 108 22.81 -4.22 -16.69
CA PHE A 108 22.05 -3.12 -16.14
C PHE A 108 22.66 -2.63 -14.82
N THR A 109 22.05 -1.65 -14.19
CA THR A 109 22.57 -1.02 -12.98
C THR A 109 21.64 -1.16 -11.79
N TRP A 110 22.23 -1.26 -10.57
CA TRP A 110 21.58 -1.01 -9.29
C TRP A 110 22.28 0.14 -8.58
N THR A 111 21.58 1.24 -8.33
CA THR A 111 22.11 2.29 -7.47
C THR A 111 21.68 2.00 -6.03
N VAL A 112 22.64 1.78 -5.14
CA VAL A 112 22.37 1.55 -3.72
C VAL A 112 22.27 2.91 -3.04
N ALA A 113 21.07 3.32 -2.66
CA ALA A 113 20.86 4.60 -1.98
C ALA A 113 21.57 4.64 -0.63
N GLN A 114 21.94 5.84 -0.17
CA GLN A 114 22.40 6.05 1.19
C GLN A 114 21.25 5.89 2.21
N ASP A 115 20.04 6.15 1.74
CA ASP A 115 18.83 6.13 2.53
C ASP A 115 18.30 4.70 2.69
N SER A 116 18.12 4.28 3.94
CA SER A 116 17.43 3.02 4.24
C SER A 116 15.92 3.17 4.03
N ILE A 117 15.23 2.08 3.75
CA ILE A 117 13.78 2.02 3.82
C ILE A 117 13.34 1.61 5.22
N ASP A 118 12.13 1.97 5.65
CA ASP A 118 11.56 1.53 6.91
C ASP A 118 11.55 0.01 7.01
N LYS A 119 11.71 -0.50 8.22
CA LYS A 119 11.90 -1.92 8.45
C LYS A 119 10.67 -2.77 8.14
N TYR A 120 9.48 -2.19 8.24
CA TYR A 120 8.24 -2.91 8.06
C TYR A 120 7.36 -2.26 7.00
N MET A 121 6.58 -3.10 6.34
CA MET A 121 5.46 -2.72 5.48
C MET A 121 4.25 -3.55 5.85
N SER A 122 3.13 -2.93 6.15
CA SER A 122 1.86 -3.64 6.22
C SER A 122 1.11 -3.52 4.89
N TYR A 123 0.29 -4.50 4.60
CA TYR A 123 -0.61 -4.48 3.46
C TYR A 123 -1.81 -5.40 3.71
N ARG A 124 -2.90 -5.09 3.04
CA ARG A 124 -4.09 -5.92 3.02
C ARG A 124 -4.05 -6.85 1.81
N LEU A 125 -4.24 -8.14 2.03
CA LEU A 125 -4.46 -9.13 0.98
C LEU A 125 -5.96 -9.36 0.83
N ILE A 126 -6.48 -9.09 -0.37
CA ILE A 126 -7.90 -9.24 -0.70
C ILE A 126 -8.08 -9.93 -2.05
N GLU A 127 -9.19 -10.65 -2.16
CA GLU A 127 -9.66 -11.19 -3.43
C GLU A 127 -10.11 -10.05 -4.36
N PRO A 128 -10.02 -10.21 -5.69
CA PRO A 128 -10.49 -9.20 -6.61
C PRO A 128 -12.03 -9.15 -6.66
N ALA A 129 -12.58 -7.96 -6.54
CA ALA A 129 -13.99 -7.62 -6.73
C ALA A 129 -15.00 -8.50 -5.98
N TYR A 130 -15.61 -9.48 -6.65
CA TYR A 130 -16.75 -10.24 -6.14
C TYR A 130 -16.48 -10.99 -4.82
N GLU A 131 -15.25 -11.39 -4.58
CA GLU A 131 -14.84 -12.17 -3.43
C GLU A 131 -14.16 -11.32 -2.34
N VAL A 132 -14.29 -10.00 -2.43
CA VAL A 132 -13.54 -9.04 -1.57
C VAL A 132 -13.72 -9.30 -0.07
N TRP A 133 -14.86 -9.84 0.36
CA TRP A 133 -15.17 -10.12 1.76
C TRP A 133 -14.83 -11.55 2.21
N SER A 134 -14.55 -12.47 1.29
CA SER A 134 -14.39 -13.89 1.62
C SER A 134 -13.07 -14.23 2.30
N GLY A 135 -12.06 -13.37 2.18
CA GLY A 135 -10.75 -13.68 2.78
C GLY A 135 -9.84 -12.45 2.84
N ILE A 136 -10.13 -11.52 3.77
CA ILE A 136 -9.26 -10.37 4.05
C ILE A 136 -8.18 -10.76 5.04
N GLN A 137 -6.93 -10.48 4.71
CA GLN A 137 -5.79 -10.67 5.59
C GLN A 137 -4.98 -9.37 5.66
N ILE A 138 -4.49 -9.02 6.85
CA ILE A 138 -3.52 -7.95 7.04
C ILE A 138 -2.20 -8.59 7.41
N GLU A 139 -1.17 -8.35 6.62
CA GLU A 139 0.19 -8.84 6.87
C GLU A 139 1.15 -7.69 7.14
N GLN A 140 2.09 -7.93 8.07
CA GLN A 140 3.28 -7.12 8.26
C GLN A 140 4.46 -7.86 7.65
N ARG A 141 5.17 -7.20 6.75
CA ARG A 141 6.37 -7.68 6.06
C ARG A 141 7.62 -7.04 6.64
N ASP A 142 8.65 -7.82 6.93
CA ASP A 142 10.01 -7.34 7.21
C ASP A 142 10.70 -7.00 5.88
N MET A 143 11.07 -5.74 5.67
CA MET A 143 11.63 -5.24 4.42
C MET A 143 13.10 -5.64 4.21
N GLU A 144 13.81 -6.01 5.26
CA GLU A 144 15.20 -6.46 5.20
C GLU A 144 15.32 -7.96 4.92
N SER A 145 14.23 -8.70 5.12
CA SER A 145 14.18 -10.15 4.94
C SER A 145 12.90 -10.56 4.20
N PHE A 146 12.61 -11.86 4.19
CA PHE A 146 11.35 -12.39 3.64
C PHE A 146 10.34 -12.78 4.73
N GLY A 147 10.61 -12.39 5.99
CA GLY A 147 9.71 -12.66 7.10
C GLY A 147 8.41 -11.88 6.95
N SER A 148 7.29 -12.52 7.22
CA SER A 148 6.00 -11.86 7.36
C SER A 148 5.26 -12.37 8.57
N ARG A 149 4.37 -11.54 9.12
CA ARG A 149 3.51 -11.86 10.24
C ARG A 149 2.08 -11.46 9.92
N LEU A 150 1.15 -12.36 10.16
CA LEU A 150 -0.27 -12.10 9.99
C LEU A 150 -0.79 -11.27 11.18
N LEU A 151 -1.27 -10.06 10.90
CA LEU A 151 -1.85 -9.15 11.88
C LEU A 151 -3.36 -9.35 12.02
N GLY A 152 -4.05 -9.70 10.94
CA GLY A 152 -5.49 -9.94 10.92
C GLY A 152 -5.89 -10.97 9.88
N ASP A 153 -6.95 -11.74 10.18
CA ASP A 153 -7.61 -12.64 9.26
C ASP A 153 -9.11 -12.61 9.58
N ASN A 154 -9.91 -12.09 8.67
CA ASN A 154 -11.33 -11.88 8.92
C ASN A 154 -12.14 -13.19 9.05
N ARG A 155 -11.60 -14.31 8.56
CA ARG A 155 -12.21 -15.63 8.77
C ARG A 155 -12.29 -15.99 10.26
N ASN A 156 -11.43 -15.42 11.09
CA ASN A 156 -11.43 -15.58 12.54
C ASN A 156 -12.31 -14.55 13.27
N ALA A 157 -12.87 -13.59 12.54
CA ALA A 157 -13.65 -12.46 13.06
C ALA A 157 -14.96 -12.27 12.26
N GLU A 158 -15.73 -13.35 12.10
CA GLU A 158 -17.06 -13.38 11.48
C GLU A 158 -17.11 -12.77 10.07
N LEU A 159 -16.04 -12.90 9.30
CA LEU A 159 -15.85 -12.29 7.98
C LEU A 159 -16.04 -10.77 7.97
N CYS A 160 -15.78 -10.10 9.08
CA CYS A 160 -15.87 -8.65 9.16
C CYS A 160 -14.88 -7.99 8.18
N CYS A 161 -15.20 -6.78 7.73
CA CYS A 161 -14.21 -5.99 7.02
C CYS A 161 -13.11 -5.54 7.99
N MET A 162 -11.86 -5.91 7.66
CA MET A 162 -10.65 -5.43 8.33
C MET A 162 -9.94 -4.50 7.37
N ASN A 163 -9.81 -3.24 7.72
CA ASN A 163 -9.24 -2.27 6.78
C ASN A 163 -8.76 -0.99 7.46
N CYS A 164 -8.27 -0.07 6.62
CA CYS A 164 -7.92 1.29 6.99
C CYS A 164 -6.94 1.30 8.15
N HIS A 165 -5.91 0.43 8.07
CA HIS A 165 -4.79 0.48 8.99
C HIS A 165 -3.87 1.65 8.62
N THR A 166 -3.38 2.33 9.63
CA THR A 166 -2.37 3.39 9.48
C THR A 166 -1.49 3.43 10.71
N SER A 167 -0.24 3.80 10.53
CA SER A 167 0.75 3.87 11.59
C SER A 167 1.56 5.15 11.48
N ASN A 168 1.77 5.82 12.61
CA ASN A 168 2.73 6.91 12.68
C ASN A 168 4.15 6.40 13.01
N ARG A 169 5.13 7.30 13.00
CA ARG A 169 6.53 6.96 13.26
C ARG A 169 6.82 6.54 14.69
N ASN A 170 5.97 6.94 15.64
CA ASN A 170 6.18 6.73 17.07
C ASN A 170 5.49 5.46 17.58
N GLY A 171 4.98 4.61 16.68
CA GLY A 171 4.34 3.34 17.02
C GLY A 171 2.90 3.49 17.52
N THR A 172 2.25 4.62 17.22
CA THR A 172 0.80 4.73 17.31
C THR A 172 0.21 4.26 15.99
N SER A 173 -0.71 3.31 16.04
CA SER A 173 -1.38 2.78 14.85
C SER A 173 -2.84 2.49 15.14
N PHE A 174 -3.66 2.44 14.10
CA PHE A 174 -5.01 1.95 14.21
C PHE A 174 -5.39 1.02 13.06
N MET A 175 -6.39 0.19 13.29
CA MET A 175 -7.04 -0.65 12.29
C MET A 175 -8.53 -0.77 12.61
N HIS A 176 -9.39 -0.57 11.62
CA HIS A 176 -10.83 -0.72 11.81
C HIS A 176 -11.28 -2.17 11.59
N LEU A 177 -12.10 -2.65 12.51
CA LEU A 177 -12.87 -3.89 12.40
C LEU A 177 -14.35 -3.51 12.29
N ARG A 178 -14.99 -3.88 11.18
CA ARG A 178 -16.41 -3.59 10.96
C ARG A 178 -17.28 -4.80 11.27
N GLY A 179 -18.53 -4.56 11.63
CA GLY A 179 -19.50 -5.60 11.98
C GLY A 179 -20.14 -5.32 13.33
N SER A 180 -21.01 -6.23 13.78
CA SER A 180 -21.79 -6.06 15.01
C SER A 180 -20.96 -5.89 16.27
N LYS A 181 -19.79 -6.55 16.29
CA LYS A 181 -18.78 -6.46 17.37
C LYS A 181 -17.58 -5.63 16.95
N GLY A 182 -17.75 -4.74 15.97
CA GLY A 182 -16.67 -3.94 15.40
C GLY A 182 -16.09 -2.91 16.36
N GLY A 183 -15.17 -2.13 15.84
CA GLY A 183 -14.47 -1.06 16.54
C GLY A 183 -13.14 -0.74 15.88
N THR A 184 -12.42 0.21 16.43
CA THR A 184 -11.06 0.57 16.03
C THR A 184 -10.08 -0.01 17.03
N ILE A 185 -9.18 -0.87 16.57
CA ILE A 185 -8.01 -1.25 17.38
C ILE A 185 -7.04 -0.09 17.29
N LEU A 186 -6.72 0.51 18.42
CA LEU A 186 -5.67 1.53 18.59
C LEU A 186 -4.49 0.89 19.32
N THR A 187 -3.31 0.93 18.71
CA THR A 187 -2.05 0.66 19.40
C THR A 187 -1.42 1.98 19.78
N ARG A 188 -1.13 2.19 21.06
CA ARG A 188 -0.50 3.40 21.57
C ARG A 188 0.27 3.11 22.85
N ASN A 189 1.46 3.67 23.00
CA ASN A 189 2.31 3.48 24.18
C ASN A 189 2.56 2.00 24.55
N GLY A 190 2.67 1.13 23.52
CA GLY A 190 2.90 -0.30 23.71
C GLY A 190 1.68 -1.08 24.22
N GLN A 191 0.48 -0.53 24.13
CA GLN A 191 -0.78 -1.16 24.52
C GLN A 191 -1.81 -1.08 23.40
N ASN A 192 -2.73 -2.05 23.38
CA ASN A 192 -3.84 -2.10 22.44
C ASN A 192 -5.16 -1.75 23.14
N TYR A 193 -5.95 -0.93 22.48
CA TYR A 193 -7.28 -0.52 22.93
C TYR A 193 -8.28 -0.82 21.83
N LYS A 194 -9.54 -1.05 22.18
CA LYS A 194 -10.63 -1.10 21.22
C LYS A 194 -11.55 0.08 21.48
N LEU A 195 -11.74 0.92 20.46
CA LEU A 195 -12.51 2.15 20.54
C LEU A 195 -13.76 2.06 19.65
N ASN A 196 -14.86 2.62 20.12
CA ASN A 196 -16.01 2.95 19.27
C ASN A 196 -15.94 4.44 18.95
N THR A 197 -15.60 4.74 17.70
CA THR A 197 -15.46 6.12 17.21
C THR A 197 -16.80 6.73 16.75
N LYS A 198 -17.86 5.91 16.63
CA LYS A 198 -19.21 6.40 16.34
C LYS A 198 -19.81 7.03 17.58
N THR A 199 -20.44 8.20 17.42
CA THR A 199 -21.19 8.90 18.48
C THR A 199 -22.62 9.13 18.04
N ASP A 200 -23.46 9.74 18.89
CA ASP A 200 -24.82 10.12 18.50
C ASP A 200 -24.83 11.22 17.42
N ASN A 201 -23.75 11.97 17.30
CA ASN A 201 -23.62 13.12 16.40
C ASN A 201 -22.82 12.81 15.13
N THR A 202 -21.91 11.81 15.16
CA THR A 202 -20.99 11.50 14.08
C THR A 202 -21.00 10.03 13.73
N GLY A 203 -20.74 9.71 12.46
CA GLY A 203 -20.50 8.35 12.00
C GLY A 203 -19.22 7.74 12.59
N GLY A 204 -19.03 6.44 12.42
CA GLY A 204 -17.76 5.78 12.77
C GLY A 204 -16.66 6.10 11.77
N GLY A 205 -15.42 6.28 12.25
CA GLY A 205 -14.26 6.56 11.43
C GLY A 205 -13.95 5.46 10.43
N VAL A 206 -13.44 5.85 9.24
CA VAL A 206 -13.03 4.92 8.17
C VAL A 206 -11.60 5.19 7.71
N TYR A 207 -11.38 6.09 6.79
CA TYR A 207 -10.05 6.46 6.32
C TYR A 207 -9.49 7.53 7.24
N GLY A 208 -8.21 7.51 7.52
CA GLY A 208 -7.67 8.50 8.41
C GLY A 208 -6.15 8.54 8.48
N ASP A 209 -5.69 9.43 9.35
CA ASP A 209 -4.29 9.65 9.62
C ASP A 209 -4.09 10.03 11.09
N ILE A 210 -2.83 9.96 11.56
CA ILE A 210 -2.46 10.18 12.97
C ILE A 210 -1.40 11.27 13.03
N THR A 211 -1.52 12.20 13.97
CA THR A 211 -0.46 13.18 14.25
C THR A 211 0.85 12.51 14.63
N SER A 212 1.97 13.17 14.39
CA SER A 212 3.30 12.61 14.65
C SER A 212 3.52 12.25 16.13
N ASP A 213 2.89 12.97 17.07
CA ASP A 213 2.92 12.70 18.50
C ASP A 213 1.96 11.56 18.93
N GLY A 214 1.06 11.14 18.05
CA GLY A 214 0.07 10.09 18.31
C GLY A 214 -1.07 10.50 19.23
N ARG A 215 -1.30 11.81 19.46
CA ARG A 215 -2.40 12.30 20.27
C ARG A 215 -3.72 12.34 19.52
N TYR A 216 -3.69 12.83 18.29
CA TYR A 216 -4.88 13.00 17.48
C TYR A 216 -4.90 12.06 16.29
N ALA A 217 -6.10 11.62 15.92
CA ALA A 217 -6.37 11.08 14.60
C ALA A 217 -7.45 11.92 13.91
N VAL A 218 -7.33 12.06 12.60
CA VAL A 218 -8.40 12.58 11.75
C VAL A 218 -8.99 11.43 10.95
N PHE A 219 -10.30 11.32 10.92
CA PHE A 219 -11.01 10.29 10.17
C PHE A 219 -12.03 10.89 9.23
N THR A 220 -12.26 10.21 8.12
CA THR A 220 -13.51 10.32 7.38
C THR A 220 -14.58 9.52 8.09
N THR A 221 -15.78 10.06 8.21
CA THR A 221 -17.00 9.29 8.49
C THR A 221 -17.76 9.15 7.18
N ALA A 222 -18.09 7.94 6.73
CA ALA A 222 -18.66 7.75 5.40
C ALA A 222 -19.75 6.70 5.36
N ASP A 223 -20.76 6.96 4.52
CA ASP A 223 -21.71 5.97 4.04
C ASP A 223 -21.22 5.43 2.70
N ILE A 224 -20.41 4.34 2.78
CA ILE A 224 -19.72 3.77 1.65
C ILE A 224 -20.66 2.86 0.87
N THR A 225 -20.70 3.06 -0.44
CA THR A 225 -21.41 2.22 -1.39
C THR A 225 -20.45 1.69 -2.45
N PHE A 226 -20.75 0.54 -2.99
CA PHE A 226 -20.01 -0.02 -4.12
C PHE A 226 -20.95 -0.58 -5.17
N ALA A 227 -20.59 -0.39 -6.42
CA ALA A 227 -21.23 -1.00 -7.58
C ALA A 227 -20.29 -2.08 -8.15
N ILE A 228 -20.81 -3.28 -8.35
CA ILE A 228 -20.07 -4.38 -8.96
C ILE A 228 -20.48 -4.46 -10.44
N HIS A 229 -19.48 -4.45 -11.32
CA HIS A 229 -19.67 -4.55 -12.75
C HIS A 229 -19.31 -5.93 -13.28
N SER A 230 -20.02 -6.41 -14.30
CA SER A 230 -19.67 -7.63 -15.02
C SER A 230 -18.47 -7.45 -15.97
N ARG A 231 -17.96 -6.24 -16.11
CA ARG A 231 -16.82 -5.90 -16.97
C ARG A 231 -15.52 -6.43 -16.37
N THR A 232 -14.64 -6.92 -17.24
CA THR A 232 -13.31 -7.41 -16.82
C THR A 232 -12.30 -6.29 -16.57
N ASP A 233 -12.52 -5.15 -17.19
CA ASP A 233 -11.63 -3.99 -17.16
C ASP A 233 -11.91 -3.02 -16.00
N MET A 234 -13.14 -3.04 -15.48
CA MET A 234 -13.55 -2.29 -14.29
C MET A 234 -14.56 -3.14 -13.52
N ARG A 235 -14.11 -3.83 -12.47
CA ARG A 235 -14.93 -4.79 -11.76
C ARG A 235 -15.76 -4.17 -10.64
N MET A 236 -15.30 -3.08 -10.07
CA MET A 236 -15.95 -2.45 -8.94
C MET A 236 -15.68 -0.95 -8.93
N GLU A 237 -16.73 -0.19 -8.68
CA GLU A 237 -16.67 1.21 -8.27
C GLU A 237 -17.00 1.31 -6.78
N VAL A 238 -16.28 2.15 -6.06
CA VAL A 238 -16.55 2.47 -4.65
C VAL A 238 -16.73 3.97 -4.54
N TYR A 239 -17.75 4.41 -3.83
CA TYR A 239 -18.01 5.83 -3.59
C TYR A 239 -18.70 6.05 -2.25
N ASP A 240 -18.52 7.24 -1.71
CA ASP A 240 -19.21 7.68 -0.52
C ASP A 240 -20.51 8.39 -0.92
N LYS A 241 -21.64 7.98 -0.34
CA LYS A 241 -22.91 8.70 -0.50
C LYS A 241 -22.91 10.00 0.32
N ARG A 242 -22.24 9.95 1.46
CA ARG A 242 -21.98 11.06 2.35
C ARG A 242 -20.66 10.81 3.05
N SER A 243 -19.85 11.84 3.20
CA SER A 243 -18.62 11.76 3.99
C SER A 243 -18.29 13.12 4.60
N ASP A 244 -17.87 13.08 5.87
CA ASP A 244 -17.48 14.24 6.67
C ASP A 244 -16.14 13.94 7.37
N LEU A 245 -15.42 14.96 7.85
CA LEU A 245 -14.22 14.78 8.66
C LEU A 245 -14.50 14.94 10.14
N VAL A 246 -13.86 14.08 10.94
CA VAL A 246 -13.87 14.16 12.40
C VAL A 246 -12.47 14.03 12.96
N VAL A 247 -12.19 14.69 14.07
CA VAL A 247 -10.96 14.55 14.84
C VAL A 247 -11.23 13.78 16.11
N VAL A 248 -10.38 12.82 16.41
CA VAL A 248 -10.37 12.04 17.65
C VAL A 248 -9.19 12.47 18.51
N ASP A 249 -9.43 12.88 19.74
CA ASP A 249 -8.42 13.07 20.79
C ASP A 249 -8.32 11.78 21.62
N PHE A 250 -7.21 11.05 21.46
CA PHE A 250 -6.97 9.79 22.17
C PHE A 250 -6.65 9.99 23.67
N ASP A 251 -6.20 11.17 24.09
CA ASP A 251 -5.95 11.46 25.50
C ASP A 251 -7.25 11.69 26.26
N ASN A 252 -8.18 12.40 25.64
CA ASN A 252 -9.47 12.75 26.23
C ASN A 252 -10.61 11.78 25.85
N LEU A 253 -10.37 10.84 24.92
CA LEU A 253 -11.38 9.93 24.37
C LEU A 253 -12.58 10.67 23.80
N THR A 254 -12.33 11.74 23.04
CA THR A 254 -13.37 12.59 22.44
C THR A 254 -13.30 12.63 20.93
N VAL A 255 -14.46 12.89 20.31
CA VAL A 255 -14.61 13.14 18.88
C VAL A 255 -15.15 14.56 18.68
N THR A 256 -14.56 15.30 17.76
CA THR A 256 -15.01 16.64 17.33
C THR A 256 -15.16 16.67 15.82
N ASP A 257 -16.07 17.48 15.31
CA ASP A 257 -16.20 17.85 13.90
C ASP A 257 -16.10 19.38 13.75
N SER A 258 -16.19 19.86 12.52
CA SER A 258 -16.26 21.30 12.21
C SER A 258 -17.30 21.55 11.12
N PRO A 259 -18.14 22.60 11.25
CA PRO A 259 -19.08 22.97 10.20
C PRO A 259 -18.43 23.25 8.83
N SER A 260 -17.13 23.50 8.79
CA SER A 260 -16.37 23.73 7.55
C SER A 260 -16.07 22.44 6.77
N THR A 261 -16.10 21.28 7.46
CA THR A 261 -15.75 19.94 6.93
C THR A 261 -16.81 18.90 7.25
N SER A 262 -18.02 19.32 7.54
CA SER A 262 -19.21 18.47 7.72
C SER A 262 -20.44 19.19 7.22
N GLY A 263 -21.36 18.46 6.62
CA GLY A 263 -22.63 19.03 6.13
C GLY A 263 -23.13 18.37 4.85
N ASP A 264 -24.22 18.93 4.29
CA ASP A 264 -24.91 18.31 3.15
C ASP A 264 -24.46 18.86 1.78
N GLU A 265 -23.69 19.94 1.72
CA GLU A 265 -23.28 20.58 0.46
C GLU A 265 -22.08 19.89 -0.17
N PHE A 266 -21.16 19.40 0.65
CA PHE A 266 -19.91 18.78 0.21
C PHE A 266 -19.71 17.41 0.85
N GLN A 267 -18.78 16.67 0.26
CA GLN A 267 -18.22 15.44 0.78
C GLN A 267 -16.73 15.62 0.99
N GLU A 268 -16.24 15.28 2.16
CA GLU A 268 -14.84 15.36 2.56
C GLU A 268 -14.30 13.95 2.87
N THR A 269 -13.18 13.59 2.28
CA THR A 269 -12.63 12.23 2.45
C THR A 269 -11.11 12.18 2.35
N PHE A 270 -10.52 11.06 2.79
CA PHE A 270 -9.08 10.80 2.80
C PHE A 270 -8.23 11.89 3.44
N PRO A 271 -8.47 12.23 4.70
CA PRO A 271 -7.66 13.22 5.38
C PRO A 271 -6.25 12.73 5.68
N CYS A 272 -5.30 13.68 5.68
CA CYS A 272 -3.91 13.48 6.04
C CYS A 272 -3.35 14.71 6.77
N PHE A 273 -2.70 14.52 7.91
CA PHE A 273 -2.00 15.62 8.59
C PHE A 273 -0.75 16.07 7.83
N SER A 274 -0.45 17.37 7.89
CA SER A 274 0.88 17.87 7.59
C SER A 274 1.91 17.36 8.60
N ALA A 275 3.19 17.37 8.23
CA ALA A 275 4.25 16.87 9.11
C ALA A 275 4.35 17.61 10.45
N ASP A 276 3.98 18.88 10.49
CA ASP A 276 3.93 19.71 11.70
C ASP A 276 2.61 19.58 12.49
N GLY A 277 1.65 18.81 11.95
CA GLY A 277 0.35 18.57 12.57
C GLY A 277 -0.54 19.81 12.67
N ARG A 278 -0.34 20.84 11.82
CA ARG A 278 -1.12 22.11 11.86
C ARG A 278 -2.07 22.28 10.69
N THR A 279 -2.03 21.37 9.76
CA THR A 279 -2.87 21.39 8.55
C THR A 279 -3.39 19.98 8.29
N ILE A 280 -4.62 19.88 7.84
CA ILE A 280 -5.22 18.62 7.33
C ILE A 280 -5.44 18.81 5.83
N PHE A 281 -4.78 17.98 5.02
CA PHE A 281 -5.04 17.82 3.59
C PHE A 281 -6.16 16.80 3.42
N PHE A 282 -7.07 17.01 2.47
CA PHE A 282 -8.15 16.08 2.18
C PHE A 282 -8.72 16.27 0.78
N CYS A 283 -9.58 15.37 0.35
CA CYS A 283 -10.28 15.46 -0.92
C CYS A 283 -11.71 15.93 -0.66
N ARG A 284 -12.21 16.89 -1.49
CA ARG A 284 -13.52 17.52 -1.34
C ARG A 284 -14.28 17.57 -2.66
N ALA A 285 -15.52 17.16 -2.66
CA ALA A 285 -16.41 17.27 -3.83
C ALA A 285 -17.79 17.82 -3.42
N ARG A 286 -18.49 18.46 -4.37
CA ARG A 286 -19.91 18.76 -4.15
C ARG A 286 -20.72 17.47 -4.06
N HIS A 287 -21.66 17.44 -3.12
CA HIS A 287 -22.56 16.31 -2.96
C HIS A 287 -23.41 16.11 -4.22
N LEU A 288 -23.43 14.90 -4.76
CA LEU A 288 -24.32 14.50 -5.85
C LEU A 288 -25.59 13.86 -5.29
N THR A 289 -26.74 14.38 -5.67
CA THR A 289 -28.05 13.87 -5.23
C THR A 289 -28.46 12.54 -5.88
N GLN A 290 -27.78 12.12 -6.95
CA GLN A 290 -28.08 10.90 -7.70
C GLN A 290 -26.84 10.01 -7.80
N PRO A 291 -26.88 8.79 -7.23
CA PRO A 291 -25.76 7.88 -7.23
C PRO A 291 -25.36 7.29 -8.60
N ASP A 292 -26.21 7.42 -9.61
CA ASP A 292 -25.94 6.89 -10.96
C ASP A 292 -24.96 7.74 -11.80
N SER A 293 -24.48 8.84 -11.24
CA SER A 293 -23.61 9.81 -11.91
C SER A 293 -22.21 9.89 -11.30
N ILE A 294 -21.65 8.76 -10.87
CA ILE A 294 -20.35 8.74 -10.17
C ILE A 294 -19.20 9.30 -11.02
N ASP A 295 -19.25 9.17 -12.32
CA ASP A 295 -18.31 9.74 -13.28
C ASP A 295 -18.36 11.27 -13.34
N GLN A 296 -19.36 11.89 -12.72
CA GLN A 296 -19.47 13.34 -12.52
C GLN A 296 -18.89 13.81 -11.19
N MET A 297 -18.49 12.87 -10.31
CA MET A 297 -17.85 13.22 -9.03
C MET A 297 -16.38 13.52 -9.24
N HIS A 298 -16.02 14.78 -9.05
CA HIS A 298 -14.64 15.24 -9.13
C HIS A 298 -14.24 15.89 -7.80
N TYR A 299 -13.18 15.36 -7.19
CA TYR A 299 -12.71 15.79 -5.89
C TYR A 299 -11.53 16.76 -6.03
N ASP A 300 -11.71 17.96 -5.49
CA ASP A 300 -10.63 18.92 -5.26
C ASP A 300 -9.63 18.37 -4.25
N LEU A 301 -8.39 18.82 -4.34
CA LEU A 301 -7.44 18.73 -3.23
C LEU A 301 -7.60 19.99 -2.38
N ALA A 302 -7.93 19.81 -1.11
CA ALA A 302 -8.25 20.88 -0.19
C ALA A 302 -7.46 20.77 1.12
N VAL A 303 -7.47 21.85 1.89
CA VAL A 303 -6.88 21.93 3.23
C VAL A 303 -7.79 22.67 4.19
N VAL A 304 -7.66 22.33 5.46
CA VAL A 304 -8.16 23.07 6.60
C VAL A 304 -7.05 23.19 7.65
N GLU A 305 -7.01 24.31 8.36
CA GLU A 305 -6.11 24.48 9.51
C GLU A 305 -6.49 23.54 10.64
N PHE A 306 -5.52 23.10 11.40
CA PHE A 306 -5.72 22.30 12.61
C PHE A 306 -4.93 22.88 13.76
N ASP A 307 -5.59 23.09 14.87
CA ASP A 307 -4.97 23.56 16.11
C ASP A 307 -4.66 22.36 17.04
N PRO A 308 -3.38 21.96 17.19
CA PRO A 308 -2.99 20.84 18.03
C PRO A 308 -3.16 21.10 19.53
N GLU A 309 -3.32 22.34 19.96
CA GLU A 309 -3.54 22.69 21.37
C GLU A 309 -5.00 22.36 21.78
N THR A 310 -5.95 22.71 20.93
CA THR A 310 -7.38 22.53 21.20
C THR A 310 -7.96 21.26 20.57
N GLY A 311 -7.28 20.68 19.55
CA GLY A 311 -7.75 19.55 18.74
C GLY A 311 -8.87 19.92 17.77
N ARG A 312 -8.96 21.21 17.36
CA ARG A 312 -10.04 21.69 16.50
C ARG A 312 -9.56 21.99 15.08
N MET A 313 -10.41 21.69 14.12
CA MET A 313 -10.26 22.14 12.74
C MET A 313 -10.74 23.59 12.63
N GLY A 314 -10.13 24.36 11.74
CA GLY A 314 -10.49 25.75 11.46
C GLY A 314 -11.82 25.86 10.70
N ASP A 315 -12.32 27.09 10.62
CA ASP A 315 -13.63 27.39 10.00
C ASP A 315 -13.56 27.60 8.49
N ARG A 316 -12.35 27.57 7.90
CA ARG A 316 -12.15 27.87 6.49
C ARG A 316 -11.43 26.73 5.75
N VAL A 317 -12.09 26.20 4.75
CA VAL A 317 -11.49 25.27 3.79
C VAL A 317 -10.90 26.06 2.61
N ILE A 318 -9.69 25.66 2.18
CA ILE A 318 -9.00 26.25 1.04
C ILE A 318 -8.75 25.15 0.01
N THR A 319 -9.24 25.30 -1.21
CA THR A 319 -8.88 24.44 -2.34
C THR A 319 -7.45 24.76 -2.77
N ILE A 320 -6.56 23.75 -2.75
CA ILE A 320 -5.17 23.90 -3.20
C ILE A 320 -5.09 23.68 -4.71
N ILE A 321 -5.73 22.60 -5.19
CA ILE A 321 -5.82 22.24 -6.60
C ILE A 321 -7.28 21.89 -6.88
N PRO A 322 -7.96 22.66 -7.73
CA PRO A 322 -9.32 22.33 -8.12
C PRO A 322 -9.34 21.09 -9.02
N ALA A 323 -10.37 20.28 -8.87
CA ALA A 323 -10.71 19.23 -9.81
C ALA A 323 -11.06 19.81 -11.20
N GLY A 324 -11.06 18.96 -12.20
CA GLY A 324 -11.42 19.31 -13.57
C GLY A 324 -12.36 18.29 -14.19
N GLU A 325 -12.79 18.52 -15.42
CA GLU A 325 -13.70 17.62 -16.15
C GLU A 325 -13.18 16.19 -16.25
N ASN A 326 -11.85 16.00 -16.28
CA ASN A 326 -11.20 14.68 -16.30
C ASN A 326 -10.11 14.58 -15.23
N LEU A 327 -10.31 15.23 -14.09
CA LEU A 327 -9.35 15.24 -12.99
C LEU A 327 -10.08 15.21 -11.65
N SER A 328 -9.73 14.22 -10.85
CA SER A 328 -10.21 14.03 -9.49
C SER A 328 -9.06 13.53 -8.63
N PHE A 329 -8.98 13.98 -7.37
CA PHE A 329 -7.91 13.62 -6.46
C PHE A 329 -8.36 12.64 -5.39
N SER A 330 -7.42 11.80 -4.93
CA SER A 330 -7.62 10.92 -3.79
C SER A 330 -6.32 10.67 -3.02
N HIS A 331 -6.45 10.16 -1.81
CA HIS A 331 -5.35 9.67 -0.98
C HIS A 331 -4.17 10.65 -0.81
N PRO A 332 -4.36 11.92 -0.42
CA PRO A 332 -3.23 12.78 -0.11
C PRO A 332 -2.40 12.18 1.03
N LYS A 333 -1.07 12.20 0.90
CA LYS A 333 -0.12 11.78 1.93
C LYS A 333 1.07 12.72 1.95
N ALA A 334 1.21 13.48 3.04
CA ALA A 334 2.35 14.36 3.25
C ALA A 334 3.62 13.57 3.58
N SER A 335 4.74 13.99 2.98
CA SER A 335 6.03 13.42 3.37
C SER A 335 6.39 13.84 4.79
N PRO A 336 7.05 12.97 5.52
CA PRO A 336 7.46 13.23 6.88
C PRO A 336 8.38 14.43 7.09
N ASP A 337 9.15 14.85 6.09
CA ASP A 337 9.96 16.08 6.15
C ASP A 337 9.15 17.37 5.87
N GLY A 338 7.86 17.25 5.59
CA GLY A 338 6.94 18.35 5.34
C GLY A 338 7.11 19.05 4.00
N ARG A 339 7.95 18.50 3.12
CA ARG A 339 8.23 19.15 1.83
C ARG A 339 7.28 18.71 0.73
N TRP A 340 6.89 17.45 0.71
CA TRP A 340 6.14 16.85 -0.37
C TRP A 340 4.74 16.45 0.04
N LEU A 341 3.80 16.57 -0.87
CA LEU A 341 2.50 15.94 -0.79
C LEU A 341 2.32 15.06 -2.02
N MET A 342 2.13 13.77 -1.81
CA MET A 342 1.77 12.84 -2.89
C MET A 342 0.27 12.62 -2.88
N VAL A 343 -0.32 12.57 -4.07
CA VAL A 343 -1.76 12.33 -4.27
C VAL A 343 -1.95 11.32 -5.39
N THR A 344 -3.08 10.65 -5.43
CA THR A 344 -3.52 9.90 -6.59
C THR A 344 -4.47 10.79 -7.42
N ALA A 345 -4.21 10.89 -8.72
CA ALA A 345 -5.05 11.58 -9.69
C ALA A 345 -5.73 10.55 -10.59
N ALA A 346 -7.02 10.72 -10.86
CA ALA A 346 -7.83 9.90 -11.75
C ALA A 346 -8.81 10.78 -12.53
N ARG A 347 -9.58 10.22 -13.45
CA ARG A 347 -10.56 11.00 -14.22
C ARG A 347 -11.73 11.48 -13.37
N TYR A 348 -12.21 10.64 -12.45
CA TYR A 348 -13.33 10.93 -11.57
C TYR A 348 -13.27 10.08 -10.31
N GLY A 349 -14.15 10.32 -9.37
CA GLY A 349 -14.28 9.57 -8.12
C GLY A 349 -13.12 9.74 -7.16
N THR A 350 -13.12 8.95 -6.10
CA THR A 350 -12.08 9.02 -5.06
C THR A 350 -11.53 7.63 -4.66
N PHE A 351 -12.00 6.56 -5.32
CA PHE A 351 -11.48 5.19 -5.14
C PHE A 351 -10.94 4.62 -6.46
N PRO A 352 -9.86 5.16 -7.01
CA PRO A 352 -9.43 4.85 -8.36
C PRO A 352 -8.69 3.52 -8.50
N VAL A 353 -8.90 2.57 -7.61
CA VAL A 353 -8.19 1.27 -7.59
C VAL A 353 -8.46 0.39 -8.82
N TRP A 354 -9.51 0.69 -9.58
CA TRP A 354 -9.84 0.06 -10.86
C TRP A 354 -9.76 1.03 -12.04
N HIS A 355 -9.36 2.28 -11.81
CA HIS A 355 -9.13 3.26 -12.85
C HIS A 355 -7.72 3.09 -13.40
N LYS A 356 -7.59 2.46 -14.56
CA LYS A 356 -6.29 2.09 -15.16
C LYS A 356 -5.40 3.29 -15.47
N GLU A 357 -6.01 4.46 -15.62
CA GLU A 357 -5.38 5.74 -15.88
C GLU A 357 -4.98 6.49 -14.61
N SER A 358 -5.28 5.94 -13.42
CA SER A 358 -4.89 6.62 -12.19
C SER A 358 -3.39 6.64 -12.00
N GLU A 359 -2.88 7.78 -11.56
CA GLU A 359 -1.47 8.12 -11.49
C GLU A 359 -1.12 8.76 -10.15
N LEU A 360 0.12 8.64 -9.73
CA LEU A 360 0.66 9.35 -8.58
C LEU A 360 1.23 10.69 -9.02
N TRP A 361 0.83 11.77 -8.36
CA TRP A 361 1.37 13.11 -8.55
C TRP A 361 2.10 13.57 -7.31
N LEU A 362 3.23 14.25 -7.48
CA LEU A 362 4.05 14.81 -6.42
C LEU A 362 3.95 16.33 -6.43
N ILE A 363 3.58 16.90 -5.29
CA ILE A 363 3.43 18.35 -5.11
C ILE A 363 4.53 18.81 -4.15
N ASP A 364 5.36 19.75 -4.57
CA ASP A 364 6.31 20.47 -3.70
C ASP A 364 5.54 21.54 -2.92
N LEU A 365 5.36 21.35 -1.63
CA LEU A 365 4.58 22.24 -0.77
C LEU A 365 5.24 23.63 -0.59
N GLN A 366 6.54 23.76 -0.83
CA GLN A 366 7.27 25.02 -0.74
C GLN A 366 7.13 25.84 -2.03
N THR A 367 7.32 25.20 -3.18
CA THR A 367 7.33 25.85 -4.49
C THR A 367 5.99 25.78 -5.21
N ARG A 368 5.08 24.93 -4.76
CA ARG A 368 3.79 24.57 -5.40
C ARG A 368 3.93 23.94 -6.80
N ARG A 369 5.13 23.45 -7.12
CA ARG A 369 5.34 22.70 -8.36
C ARG A 369 4.68 21.33 -8.26
N ILE A 370 4.03 20.93 -9.33
CA ILE A 370 3.42 19.61 -9.50
C ILE A 370 4.27 18.81 -10.48
N ASP A 371 4.57 17.56 -10.15
CA ASP A 371 5.25 16.60 -10.99
C ASP A 371 4.36 15.35 -11.14
N VAL A 372 4.03 14.98 -12.37
CA VAL A 372 3.18 13.82 -12.69
C VAL A 372 3.94 12.49 -12.71
N LEU A 373 5.19 12.48 -12.34
CA LEU A 373 6.05 11.31 -12.13
C LEU A 373 6.02 10.28 -13.28
N PRO A 374 6.32 10.64 -14.53
CA PRO A 374 6.17 9.74 -15.68
C PRO A 374 7.03 8.48 -15.61
N GLN A 375 8.12 8.48 -14.84
CA GLN A 375 8.96 7.31 -14.62
C GLN A 375 8.43 6.35 -13.56
N VAL A 376 7.48 6.80 -12.72
CA VAL A 376 6.83 5.99 -11.68
C VAL A 376 5.55 5.39 -12.20
N ASN A 377 4.74 6.21 -12.86
CA ASN A 377 3.40 5.85 -13.29
C ASN A 377 3.41 4.90 -14.50
N ALA A 378 2.44 4.02 -14.51
CA ALA A 378 2.19 3.11 -15.61
C ALA A 378 0.69 2.86 -15.77
N TYR A 379 0.27 2.49 -16.97
CA TYR A 379 -1.11 2.07 -17.17
C TYR A 379 -1.41 0.82 -16.32
N GLY A 380 -2.34 0.94 -15.39
CA GLY A 380 -2.70 -0.18 -14.52
C GLY A 380 -3.05 0.21 -13.08
N ALA A 381 -3.55 1.41 -12.85
CA ALA A 381 -4.03 1.89 -11.54
C ALA A 381 -2.93 1.97 -10.47
N ASP A 382 -2.11 3.03 -10.51
CA ASP A 382 -1.15 3.35 -9.46
C ASP A 382 -1.85 4.14 -8.34
N THR A 383 -2.00 3.52 -7.16
CA THR A 383 -2.83 4.04 -6.05
C THR A 383 -2.28 3.65 -4.68
N TYR A 384 -2.92 4.14 -3.63
CA TYR A 384 -2.64 3.76 -2.23
C TYR A 384 -1.15 3.81 -1.89
N HIS A 385 -0.62 4.99 -1.82
CA HIS A 385 0.80 5.22 -1.52
C HIS A 385 1.04 5.59 -0.07
N SER A 386 2.25 5.31 0.40
CA SER A 386 2.76 5.69 1.71
C SER A 386 4.22 6.09 1.64
N TRP A 387 4.66 6.96 2.53
CA TRP A 387 6.05 7.39 2.66
C TRP A 387 6.81 6.60 3.70
N SER A 388 8.09 6.33 3.44
CA SER A 388 9.02 5.94 4.50
C SER A 388 9.32 7.11 5.43
N GLY A 389 9.71 6.79 6.65
CA GLY A 389 10.00 7.76 7.70
C GLY A 389 11.06 8.80 7.35
N ASN A 390 11.96 8.53 6.42
CA ASN A 390 12.98 9.47 5.93
C ASN A 390 12.57 10.27 4.69
N SER A 391 11.34 10.14 4.22
CA SER A 391 10.82 10.87 3.03
C SER A 391 11.56 10.57 1.72
N ARG A 392 12.20 9.41 1.62
CA ARG A 392 12.98 9.02 0.43
C ARG A 392 12.41 7.84 -0.32
N TRP A 393 11.54 7.06 0.32
CA TRP A 393 10.91 5.90 -0.30
C TRP A 393 9.40 6.04 -0.27
N VAL A 394 8.78 5.66 -1.36
CA VAL A 394 7.33 5.55 -1.48
C VAL A 394 6.98 4.12 -1.85
N ALA A 395 6.06 3.53 -1.11
CA ALA A 395 5.41 2.29 -1.49
C ALA A 395 4.00 2.59 -2.02
N PHE A 396 3.57 1.89 -3.04
CA PHE A 396 2.24 2.05 -3.63
C PHE A 396 1.72 0.76 -4.26
N ALA A 397 0.41 0.65 -4.43
CA ALA A 397 -0.21 -0.48 -5.11
C ALA A 397 -0.35 -0.19 -6.61
N SER A 398 0.08 -1.14 -7.44
CA SER A 398 -0.03 -1.04 -8.90
C SER A 398 -0.56 -2.33 -9.50
N LYS A 399 -1.41 -2.23 -10.51
CA LYS A 399 -1.91 -3.36 -11.31
C LYS A 399 -1.23 -3.46 -12.68
N ARG A 400 -0.08 -2.81 -12.87
CA ARG A 400 0.64 -2.72 -14.16
C ARG A 400 1.01 -4.06 -14.77
N ASP A 401 1.15 -5.13 -13.96
CA ASP A 401 1.62 -6.43 -14.44
C ASP A 401 0.53 -7.21 -15.21
N ASP A 402 -0.73 -7.15 -14.74
CA ASP A 402 -1.82 -7.96 -15.29
C ASP A 402 -3.18 -7.23 -15.34
N LEU A 403 -3.25 -5.98 -14.90
CA LEU A 403 -4.44 -5.12 -14.82
C LEU A 403 -5.53 -5.64 -13.86
N VAL A 404 -5.25 -6.67 -13.08
CA VAL A 404 -6.21 -7.33 -12.18
C VAL A 404 -5.73 -7.29 -10.73
N TYR A 405 -4.52 -7.78 -10.49
CA TYR A 405 -3.98 -7.92 -9.13
C TYR A 405 -3.04 -6.78 -8.79
N GLY A 406 -3.38 -6.01 -7.75
CA GLY A 406 -2.46 -5.02 -7.21
C GLY A 406 -1.21 -5.68 -6.64
N ARG A 407 -0.03 -5.12 -6.96
CA ARG A 407 1.27 -5.51 -6.40
C ARG A 407 1.89 -4.30 -5.71
N PRO A 408 2.64 -4.50 -4.61
CA PRO A 408 3.32 -3.40 -3.93
C PRO A 408 4.60 -3.05 -4.70
N TYR A 409 4.65 -1.83 -5.21
CA TYR A 409 5.82 -1.24 -5.84
C TYR A 409 6.48 -0.24 -4.91
N ILE A 410 7.80 -0.04 -5.09
CA ILE A 410 8.63 0.84 -4.29
C ILE A 410 9.39 1.75 -5.24
N ALA A 411 9.38 3.06 -4.97
CA ALA A 411 10.13 4.06 -5.73
C ALA A 411 11.00 4.92 -4.79
N TYR A 412 12.18 5.28 -5.26
CA TYR A 412 13.03 6.28 -4.59
C TYR A 412 12.61 7.69 -5.02
N ILE A 413 12.51 8.59 -4.06
CA ILE A 413 12.28 10.03 -4.30
C ILE A 413 13.50 10.78 -3.82
N GLY A 414 14.24 11.36 -4.74
CA GLY A 414 15.43 12.15 -4.43
C GLY A 414 15.10 13.42 -3.63
N PRO A 415 16.13 14.05 -3.02
CA PRO A 415 15.95 15.32 -2.31
C PRO A 415 15.43 16.45 -3.20
N ASP A 416 15.61 16.35 -4.51
CA ASP A 416 15.12 17.30 -5.52
C ASP A 416 13.72 16.97 -6.06
N GLY A 417 13.11 15.90 -5.53
CA GLY A 417 11.79 15.39 -5.95
C GLY A 417 11.82 14.49 -7.17
N LYS A 418 13.01 14.23 -7.75
CA LYS A 418 13.09 13.27 -8.86
C LYS A 418 12.87 11.85 -8.36
N ALA A 419 11.99 11.15 -9.02
CA ALA A 419 11.70 9.77 -8.72
C ALA A 419 12.55 8.81 -9.56
N GLY A 420 12.98 7.70 -8.96
CA GLY A 420 13.59 6.59 -9.66
C GLY A 420 12.54 5.65 -10.27
N LYS A 421 12.99 4.77 -11.18
CA LYS A 421 12.15 3.67 -11.70
C LYS A 421 11.66 2.81 -10.53
N PRO A 422 10.35 2.54 -10.41
CA PRO A 422 9.83 1.70 -9.35
C PRO A 422 10.14 0.22 -9.59
N PHE A 423 10.22 -0.53 -8.51
CA PHE A 423 10.38 -1.98 -8.54
C PHE A 423 9.39 -2.66 -7.58
N VAL A 424 8.96 -3.87 -7.94
CA VAL A 424 8.02 -4.62 -7.11
C VAL A 424 8.71 -5.15 -5.85
N LEU A 425 7.98 -5.22 -4.74
CA LEU A 425 8.47 -5.72 -3.44
C LEU A 425 9.12 -7.11 -3.60
N PRO A 426 10.40 -7.28 -3.22
CA PRO A 426 11.11 -8.54 -3.40
C PRO A 426 10.46 -9.71 -2.65
N GLN A 427 10.33 -10.85 -3.32
CA GLN A 427 9.79 -12.09 -2.75
C GLN A 427 10.88 -13.15 -2.60
N LYS A 428 10.74 -14.01 -1.58
CA LYS A 428 11.62 -15.19 -1.41
C LYS A 428 11.58 -16.09 -2.64
N ASP A 429 10.39 -16.22 -3.22
CA ASP A 429 10.13 -16.87 -4.49
C ASP A 429 9.42 -15.88 -5.41
N PRO A 430 10.06 -15.41 -6.49
CA PRO A 430 9.45 -14.46 -7.42
C PRO A 430 8.20 -15.01 -8.10
N ASP A 431 8.09 -16.34 -8.25
CA ASP A 431 6.89 -16.97 -8.83
C ASP A 431 5.61 -16.75 -8.01
N LYS A 432 5.75 -16.28 -6.76
CA LYS A 432 4.59 -15.89 -5.94
C LYS A 432 3.67 -14.90 -6.67
N TYR A 433 4.25 -13.95 -7.41
CA TYR A 433 3.45 -12.98 -8.16
C TYR A 433 2.72 -13.57 -9.38
N LEU A 434 3.21 -14.68 -9.93
CA LEU A 434 2.56 -15.39 -11.04
C LEU A 434 1.41 -16.32 -10.59
N THR A 435 1.40 -16.70 -9.32
CA THR A 435 0.48 -17.71 -8.79
C THR A 435 -0.50 -17.19 -7.75
N MET A 436 -0.24 -16.00 -7.21
CA MET A 436 -1.05 -15.43 -6.13
C MET A 436 -2.28 -14.72 -6.67
N LEU A 437 -3.45 -15.23 -6.31
CA LEU A 437 -4.76 -14.72 -6.74
C LEU A 437 -5.35 -13.65 -5.80
N LYS A 438 -4.51 -12.98 -5.02
CA LYS A 438 -4.89 -11.85 -4.14
C LYS A 438 -4.15 -10.59 -4.54
N SER A 439 -4.84 -9.45 -4.41
CA SER A 439 -4.25 -8.14 -4.50
C SER A 439 -3.60 -7.75 -3.18
N PHE A 440 -2.42 -7.12 -3.27
CA PHE A 440 -1.86 -6.34 -2.19
C PHE A 440 -2.47 -4.94 -2.25
N ASN A 441 -3.05 -4.51 -1.17
CA ASN A 441 -3.74 -3.23 -1.10
C ASN A 441 -3.23 -2.45 0.12
N LEU A 442 -3.24 -1.11 0.06
CA LEU A 442 -2.79 -0.23 1.13
C LEU A 442 -1.38 -0.61 1.66
N PRO A 443 -0.34 -0.64 0.82
CA PRO A 443 1.02 -0.85 1.32
C PRO A 443 1.45 0.36 2.15
N GLU A 444 1.76 0.16 3.42
CA GLU A 444 2.14 1.22 4.34
C GLU A 444 3.49 0.93 5.00
N LEU A 445 4.43 1.88 4.85
CA LEU A 445 5.78 1.80 5.40
C LEU A 445 5.82 2.36 6.82
N TYR A 446 6.51 1.67 7.74
CA TYR A 446 6.72 2.12 9.11
C TYR A 446 7.91 1.45 9.78
N ALA A 447 8.45 2.11 10.82
CA ALA A 447 9.70 1.68 11.46
C ALA A 447 9.48 0.71 12.64
N ILE A 448 8.35 0.82 13.36
CA ILE A 448 8.09 0.11 14.60
C ILE A 448 7.07 -1.01 14.36
N SER A 449 7.47 -2.26 14.67
CA SER A 449 6.59 -3.42 14.51
C SER A 449 5.30 -3.31 15.31
N GLU A 450 4.18 -3.68 14.69
CA GLU A 450 2.92 -3.87 15.42
C GLU A 450 3.10 -4.87 16.57
N ILE A 451 2.38 -4.66 17.66
CA ILE A 451 2.49 -5.50 18.87
C ILE A 451 1.42 -6.60 18.92
N TYR A 452 0.49 -6.62 18.02
CA TYR A 452 -0.59 -7.62 17.93
C TYR A 452 -0.40 -8.58 16.74
N ASN A 453 -1.13 -9.67 16.75
CA ASN A 453 -1.19 -10.67 15.69
C ASN A 453 -2.66 -11.05 15.38
N ALA A 454 -2.87 -11.88 14.37
CA ALA A 454 -4.23 -12.25 13.92
C ALA A 454 -5.10 -12.92 14.99
N ARG A 455 -4.50 -13.64 15.96
CA ARG A 455 -5.24 -14.25 17.07
C ARG A 455 -5.74 -13.18 18.05
N GLU A 456 -4.89 -12.22 18.37
CA GLU A 456 -5.24 -11.09 19.24
C GLU A 456 -6.29 -10.21 18.55
N THR A 457 -6.15 -9.93 17.25
CA THR A 457 -7.16 -9.19 16.48
C THR A 457 -8.53 -9.89 16.53
N ALA A 458 -8.56 -11.21 16.40
CA ALA A 458 -9.81 -11.98 16.51
C ALA A 458 -10.42 -11.92 17.92
N SER A 459 -9.57 -11.96 18.97
CA SER A 459 -10.04 -11.79 20.36
C SER A 459 -10.56 -10.37 20.60
N PHE A 460 -9.89 -9.33 20.10
CA PHE A 460 -10.39 -7.96 20.16
C PHE A 460 -11.77 -7.82 19.51
N TYR A 461 -11.98 -8.49 18.37
CA TYR A 461 -13.29 -8.47 17.74
C TYR A 461 -14.37 -9.14 18.61
N LYS A 462 -14.09 -10.32 19.14
CA LYS A 462 -15.09 -11.19 19.80
C LYS A 462 -15.33 -10.85 21.26
N ASP A 463 -14.25 -10.59 22.01
CA ASP A 463 -14.22 -10.71 23.47
C ASP A 463 -14.01 -9.36 24.18
N VAL A 464 -13.50 -8.35 23.46
CA VAL A 464 -13.21 -7.03 24.05
C VAL A 464 -14.34 -6.05 23.72
N GLU A 465 -14.94 -5.44 24.73
CA GLU A 465 -15.85 -4.34 24.53
C GLU A 465 -15.12 -3.06 24.13
N ALA A 466 -15.70 -2.31 23.20
CA ALA A 466 -15.12 -1.07 22.74
C ALA A 466 -15.38 0.07 23.73
N VAL A 467 -14.35 0.83 24.05
CA VAL A 467 -14.51 2.08 24.80
C VAL A 467 -15.23 3.10 23.93
N GLN A 468 -16.38 3.59 24.41
CA GLN A 468 -17.18 4.58 23.71
C GLN A 468 -16.53 5.96 23.81
N LEU A 469 -16.22 6.57 22.66
CA LEU A 469 -15.78 7.97 22.61
C LEU A 469 -16.96 8.92 22.82
N LYS A 470 -16.67 10.09 23.39
CA LYS A 470 -17.66 11.14 23.65
C LYS A 470 -17.58 12.22 22.58
N TYR A 471 -18.74 12.67 22.11
CA TYR A 471 -18.77 13.86 21.26
C TYR A 471 -18.49 15.12 22.10
N LYS A 472 -17.64 15.98 21.57
CA LYS A 472 -17.30 17.29 22.16
C LYS A 472 -17.63 18.37 21.14
N GLN A 473 -18.51 19.27 21.50
CA GLN A 473 -18.83 20.47 20.72
C GLN A 473 -17.66 21.44 20.65
#